data_1c979d9522fb3bc9bfcac7eec17e79f8
#
_entry.id   1c979d9522fb3bc9bfcac7eec17e79f8
#
_cell.length_a   1.000
_cell.length_b   1.000
_cell.length_c   1.000
_cell.angle_alpha   90.00
_cell.angle_beta   90.00
_cell.angle_gamma   90.00
#
_symmetry.space_group_name_H-M   'P 1'
#
loop_
_entity.id
_entity.type
_entity.pdbx_description
1 polymer ?
#
loop_
_entity_poly.entity_id
_entity_poly.type
_entity_poly.pdbx_seq_one_letter_code
_entity_poly.pdbx_strand_id
1 'polypeptide(L)'
;DYDAAGRMVSRTKHRDGYRPETERFRWDSRDQLTGYCSAQGELWEYRHDASGRRTEKRCDRKKIRFTYLWDGDSIAEIREYRDDKLYSVRHLVFNGFELISQQFSRVRQAHPSVAPQWVTRTNHAVSDLTGRPLMLFNSEGKTVWRPGQTSLWGLALSLPADTGYPDPRGELDPEANPGLLYAGQWQDVESGLCYNRFRYYEPETGMYLVSDPLGLQGGEQTYRYVPNPLGYVDPLGLAICPVMYDWYKYNRSQGMTAAQAHQAIKNASPQDVLNYALHRQGLSGHNYPIKFKEKFTVGNYKYEVRAHDVNPTAPAGSNSANGPIYRIGRSQSGTNPATNQGYGWEYGSPDGSWHHTSDLKTKSPNYNPGAANDTHIPLPTGTIP
;
A
#
# COMPACT_ATOMS: atom_id res chain seq x y z
N ASP A 1 -6.04 -26.00 -7.45
CA ASP A 1 -6.65 -25.91 -8.79
C ASP A 1 -7.08 -24.50 -9.08
N TYR A 2 -7.04 -24.15 -10.38
CA TYR A 2 -7.42 -22.83 -10.88
C TYR A 2 -8.51 -22.99 -11.94
N ASP A 3 -9.38 -22.01 -12.09
CA ASP A 3 -10.34 -21.93 -13.19
C ASP A 3 -9.70 -21.36 -14.48
N ALA A 4 -10.49 -21.29 -15.55
CA ALA A 4 -10.04 -20.79 -16.85
C ALA A 4 -9.63 -19.31 -16.85
N ALA A 5 -10.05 -18.54 -15.83
CA ALA A 5 -9.64 -17.14 -15.62
C ALA A 5 -8.39 -17.02 -14.74
N GLY A 6 -7.77 -18.14 -14.35
CA GLY A 6 -6.57 -18.15 -13.50
C GLY A 6 -6.85 -17.88 -12.02
N ARG A 7 -8.09 -18.02 -11.54
CA ARG A 7 -8.44 -17.81 -10.13
C ARG A 7 -8.36 -19.12 -9.38
N MET A 8 -7.76 -19.12 -8.20
CA MET A 8 -7.70 -20.31 -7.35
C MET A 8 -9.12 -20.70 -6.90
N VAL A 9 -9.59 -21.89 -7.27
CA VAL A 9 -10.92 -22.41 -6.90
C VAL A 9 -10.85 -23.51 -5.83
N SER A 10 -9.71 -24.15 -5.67
CA SER A 10 -9.46 -25.06 -4.55
C SER A 10 -8.00 -25.14 -4.17
N ARG A 11 -7.74 -25.39 -2.89
CA ARG A 11 -6.44 -25.61 -2.32
C ARG A 11 -6.49 -26.89 -1.47
N THR A 12 -5.62 -27.87 -1.76
CA THR A 12 -5.52 -29.10 -0.97
C THR A 12 -4.19 -29.13 -0.24
N LYS A 13 -4.24 -29.22 1.08
CA LYS A 13 -3.07 -29.35 1.95
C LYS A 13 -2.84 -30.81 2.29
N HIS A 14 -1.63 -31.28 2.04
CA HIS A 14 -1.17 -32.62 2.40
C HIS A 14 -0.23 -32.52 3.61
N ARG A 15 -0.51 -33.30 4.64
CA ARG A 15 0.36 -33.47 5.80
C ARG A 15 0.57 -34.94 6.03
N ASP A 16 1.83 -35.36 6.25
CA ASP A 16 2.17 -36.77 6.49
C ASP A 16 1.38 -37.32 7.68
N GLY A 17 0.73 -38.46 7.47
CA GLY A 17 -0.12 -39.12 8.46
C GLY A 17 -1.51 -38.56 8.65
N TYR A 18 -1.91 -37.52 7.90
CA TYR A 18 -3.24 -36.91 7.97
C TYR A 18 -3.99 -37.03 6.63
N ARG A 19 -5.32 -37.01 6.69
CA ARG A 19 -6.13 -36.94 5.50
C ARG A 19 -5.92 -35.56 4.83
N PRO A 20 -5.85 -35.52 3.50
CA PRO A 20 -5.78 -34.24 2.77
C PRO A 20 -6.94 -33.32 3.12
N GLU A 21 -6.64 -32.04 3.37
CA GLU A 21 -7.61 -31.02 3.68
C GLU A 21 -7.83 -30.16 2.45
N THR A 22 -9.05 -30.11 1.93
CA THR A 22 -9.41 -29.33 0.73
C THR A 22 -10.31 -28.18 1.09
N GLU A 23 -9.85 -26.99 0.76
CA GLU A 23 -10.57 -25.73 0.86
C GLU A 23 -11.06 -25.29 -0.52
N ARG A 24 -12.17 -24.56 -0.61
CA ARG A 24 -12.75 -24.11 -1.88
C ARG A 24 -13.08 -22.64 -1.84
N PHE A 25 -12.91 -21.99 -3.00
CA PHE A 25 -13.09 -20.56 -3.19
C PHE A 25 -14.11 -20.29 -4.29
N ARG A 26 -14.97 -19.30 -4.12
CA ARG A 26 -15.95 -18.85 -5.11
C ARG A 26 -15.70 -17.39 -5.45
N TRP A 27 -15.70 -17.09 -6.74
CA TRP A 27 -15.41 -15.77 -7.28
C TRP A 27 -16.59 -15.25 -8.08
N ASP A 28 -16.76 -13.93 -8.13
CA ASP A 28 -17.67 -13.26 -9.07
C ASP A 28 -16.97 -12.95 -10.40
N SER A 29 -17.71 -12.31 -11.33
CA SER A 29 -17.19 -11.90 -12.65
C SER A 29 -16.17 -10.75 -12.60
N ARG A 30 -15.95 -10.15 -11.43
CA ARG A 30 -14.98 -9.07 -11.20
C ARG A 30 -13.79 -9.54 -10.38
N ASP A 31 -13.56 -10.86 -10.31
CA ASP A 31 -12.49 -11.51 -9.55
C ASP A 31 -12.51 -11.21 -8.04
N GLN A 32 -13.72 -10.90 -7.50
CA GLN A 32 -13.92 -10.74 -6.07
C GLN A 32 -14.29 -12.05 -5.42
N LEU A 33 -13.64 -12.39 -4.30
CA LEU A 33 -13.99 -13.58 -3.53
C LEU A 33 -15.35 -13.41 -2.89
N THR A 34 -16.32 -14.24 -3.28
CA THR A 34 -17.70 -14.23 -2.76
C THR A 34 -17.97 -15.35 -1.76
N GLY A 35 -17.08 -16.34 -1.68
CA GLY A 35 -17.24 -17.41 -0.72
C GLY A 35 -15.97 -18.23 -0.51
N TYR A 36 -15.82 -18.71 0.71
CA TYR A 36 -14.79 -19.63 1.15
C TYR A 36 -15.43 -20.80 1.91
N CYS A 37 -15.04 -22.01 1.57
CA CYS A 37 -15.45 -23.22 2.28
C CYS A 37 -14.20 -23.90 2.87
N SER A 38 -14.13 -23.97 4.21
CA SER A 38 -13.02 -24.63 4.91
C SER A 38 -13.05 -26.16 4.67
N ALA A 39 -11.94 -26.83 4.97
CA ALA A 39 -11.87 -28.30 4.93
C ALA A 39 -12.87 -28.99 5.86
N GLN A 40 -13.33 -28.29 6.91
CA GLN A 40 -14.32 -28.77 7.87
C GLN A 40 -15.76 -28.44 7.43
N GLY A 41 -15.94 -27.88 6.22
CA GLY A 41 -17.24 -27.55 5.65
C GLY A 41 -17.86 -26.28 6.22
N GLU A 42 -17.08 -25.38 6.82
CA GLU A 42 -17.55 -24.07 7.22
C GLU A 42 -17.62 -23.16 6.00
N LEU A 43 -18.81 -22.65 5.69
CA LEU A 43 -19.03 -21.75 4.59
C LEU A 43 -19.02 -20.30 5.08
N TRP A 44 -18.12 -19.49 4.54
CA TRP A 44 -18.07 -18.06 4.70
C TRP A 44 -18.50 -17.38 3.41
N GLU A 45 -19.32 -16.35 3.53
CA GLU A 45 -19.78 -15.52 2.43
C GLU A 45 -19.26 -14.10 2.58
N TYR A 46 -18.84 -13.50 1.45
CA TYR A 46 -18.31 -12.15 1.39
C TYR A 46 -19.15 -11.29 0.46
N ARG A 47 -19.48 -10.07 0.87
CA ARG A 47 -20.21 -9.09 0.06
C ARG A 47 -19.38 -7.87 -0.18
N HIS A 48 -19.51 -7.28 -1.36
CA HIS A 48 -18.78 -6.12 -1.78
C HIS A 48 -19.74 -5.03 -2.28
N ASP A 49 -19.33 -3.76 -2.18
CA ASP A 49 -20.05 -2.65 -2.78
C ASP A 49 -19.72 -2.52 -4.29
N ALA A 50 -20.33 -1.53 -4.95
CA ALA A 50 -20.11 -1.25 -6.36
C ALA A 50 -18.65 -0.87 -6.70
N SER A 51 -17.92 -0.35 -5.73
CA SER A 51 -16.48 -0.04 -5.85
C SER A 51 -15.58 -1.22 -5.54
N GLY A 52 -16.13 -2.40 -5.20
CA GLY A 52 -15.40 -3.61 -4.87
C GLY A 52 -14.82 -3.62 -3.44
N ARG A 53 -15.27 -2.74 -2.53
CA ARG A 53 -14.89 -2.79 -1.12
C ARG A 53 -15.74 -3.82 -0.39
N ARG A 54 -15.10 -4.69 0.38
CA ARG A 54 -15.82 -5.70 1.17
C ARG A 54 -16.65 -4.99 2.26
N THR A 55 -17.96 -5.17 2.23
CA THR A 55 -18.92 -4.57 3.16
C THR A 55 -19.37 -5.53 4.25
N GLU A 56 -19.32 -6.85 3.97
CA GLU A 56 -19.74 -7.87 4.91
C GLU A 56 -18.96 -9.16 4.73
N LYS A 57 -18.71 -9.89 5.82
CA LYS A 57 -18.41 -11.33 5.82
C LYS A 57 -19.25 -12.04 6.87
N ARG A 58 -19.73 -13.26 6.56
CA ARG A 58 -20.56 -14.02 7.49
C ARG A 58 -20.35 -15.53 7.37
N CYS A 59 -20.62 -16.22 8.48
CA CYS A 59 -20.73 -17.66 8.56
C CYS A 59 -22.00 -18.01 9.31
N ASP A 60 -23.02 -18.47 8.57
CA ASP A 60 -24.34 -18.75 9.15
C ASP A 60 -24.26 -19.90 10.18
N ARG A 61 -23.44 -20.93 9.93
CA ARG A 61 -23.21 -22.04 10.87
C ARG A 61 -22.70 -21.57 12.24
N LYS A 62 -21.81 -20.57 12.24
CA LYS A 62 -21.27 -19.96 13.47
C LYS A 62 -22.14 -18.84 14.02
N LYS A 63 -23.15 -18.41 13.26
CA LYS A 63 -23.97 -17.24 13.54
C LYS A 63 -23.13 -15.98 13.79
N ILE A 64 -22.07 -15.82 13.02
CA ILE A 64 -21.16 -14.68 13.09
C ILE A 64 -21.24 -13.89 11.81
N ARG A 65 -21.32 -12.57 11.95
CA ARG A 65 -21.32 -11.63 10.83
C ARG A 65 -20.48 -10.43 11.18
N PHE A 66 -19.63 -9.98 10.24
CA PHE A 66 -18.89 -8.75 10.31
C PHE A 66 -19.37 -7.78 9.25
N THR A 67 -19.47 -6.50 9.58
CA THR A 67 -19.73 -5.43 8.62
C THR A 67 -18.61 -4.39 8.68
N TYR A 68 -18.31 -3.78 7.53
CA TYR A 68 -17.19 -2.87 7.36
C TYR A 68 -17.68 -1.51 6.85
N LEU A 69 -17.29 -0.45 7.55
CA LEU A 69 -17.46 0.94 7.11
C LEU A 69 -16.11 1.45 6.60
N TRP A 70 -16.11 2.07 5.44
CA TRP A 70 -14.92 2.53 4.76
C TRP A 70 -14.79 4.04 4.79
N ASP A 71 -13.58 4.53 5.02
CA ASP A 71 -13.15 5.89 4.73
C ASP A 71 -12.13 5.85 3.58
N GLY A 72 -12.58 6.19 2.37
CA GLY A 72 -11.81 6.00 1.15
C GLY A 72 -11.49 4.52 0.91
N ASP A 73 -10.20 4.15 0.95
CA ASP A 73 -9.73 2.78 0.80
C ASP A 73 -9.19 2.17 2.11
N SER A 74 -9.46 2.80 3.24
CA SER A 74 -9.16 2.28 4.58
C SER A 74 -10.45 1.90 5.30
N ILE A 75 -10.43 0.82 6.08
CA ILE A 75 -11.57 0.44 6.91
C ILE A 75 -11.56 1.32 8.18
N ALA A 76 -12.60 2.15 8.33
CA ALA A 76 -12.75 3.03 9.50
C ALA A 76 -13.44 2.33 10.68
N GLU A 77 -14.34 1.39 10.39
CA GLU A 77 -15.07 0.68 11.43
C GLU A 77 -15.34 -0.77 11.05
N ILE A 78 -15.23 -1.67 12.02
CA ILE A 78 -15.61 -3.08 11.91
C ILE A 78 -16.61 -3.38 13.02
N ARG A 79 -17.79 -3.89 12.66
CA ARG A 79 -18.80 -4.38 13.62
C ARG A 79 -18.89 -5.89 13.53
N GLU A 80 -18.85 -6.54 14.68
CA GLU A 80 -19.10 -7.96 14.84
C GLU A 80 -20.47 -8.21 15.42
N TYR A 81 -21.23 -9.11 14.81
CA TYR A 81 -22.52 -9.58 15.30
C TYR A 81 -22.42 -11.08 15.61
N ARG A 82 -23.04 -11.49 16.71
CA ARG A 82 -23.20 -12.89 17.12
C ARG A 82 -24.69 -13.14 17.41
N ASP A 83 -25.25 -14.18 16.82
CA ASP A 83 -26.70 -14.43 16.88
C ASP A 83 -27.52 -13.16 16.53
N ASP A 84 -27.10 -12.42 15.47
CA ASP A 84 -27.67 -11.15 14.98
C ASP A 84 -27.62 -9.98 15.99
N LYS A 85 -27.00 -10.15 17.15
CA LYS A 85 -26.80 -9.10 18.14
C LYS A 85 -25.41 -8.47 17.99
N LEU A 86 -25.34 -7.13 18.06
CA LEU A 86 -24.05 -6.43 18.05
C LEU A 86 -23.22 -6.86 19.26
N TYR A 87 -22.06 -7.44 18.98
CA TYR A 87 -21.14 -7.98 19.99
C TYR A 87 -19.93 -7.09 20.22
N SER A 88 -19.32 -6.57 19.16
CA SER A 88 -18.18 -5.66 19.26
C SER A 88 -18.16 -4.63 18.13
N VAL A 89 -17.51 -3.50 18.40
CA VAL A 89 -17.22 -2.43 17.43
C VAL A 89 -15.76 -2.07 17.57
N ARG A 90 -15.07 -1.98 16.44
CA ARG A 90 -13.70 -1.50 16.34
C ARG A 90 -13.65 -0.29 15.43
N HIS A 91 -13.28 0.87 15.96
CA HIS A 91 -12.96 2.06 15.17
C HIS A 91 -11.46 2.11 14.95
N LEU A 92 -11.06 2.53 13.77
CA LEU A 92 -9.68 2.53 13.30
C LEU A 92 -9.32 3.89 12.73
N VAL A 93 -8.17 4.41 13.10
CA VAL A 93 -7.64 5.67 12.58
C VAL A 93 -6.35 5.40 11.84
N PHE A 94 -6.34 5.77 10.57
CA PHE A 94 -5.20 5.57 9.68
C PHE A 94 -4.60 6.90 9.21
N ASN A 95 -3.29 6.88 8.99
CA ASN A 95 -2.60 7.84 8.15
C ASN A 95 -2.21 7.12 6.84
N GLY A 96 -3.00 7.31 5.76
CA GLY A 96 -2.92 6.46 4.59
C GLY A 96 -3.31 5.03 4.92
N PHE A 97 -2.36 4.08 4.86
CA PHE A 97 -2.57 2.68 5.25
C PHE A 97 -1.86 2.29 6.56
N GLU A 98 -1.20 3.24 7.22
CA GLU A 98 -0.57 3.04 8.52
C GLU A 98 -1.59 3.24 9.63
N LEU A 99 -1.78 2.21 10.46
CA LEU A 99 -2.64 2.31 11.63
C LEU A 99 -2.00 3.23 12.68
N ILE A 100 -2.72 4.27 13.08
CA ILE A 100 -2.29 5.20 14.15
C ILE A 100 -2.90 4.81 15.49
N SER A 101 -4.20 4.50 15.50
CA SER A 101 -4.88 4.07 16.71
C SER A 101 -6.11 3.23 16.39
N GLN A 102 -6.54 2.46 17.39
CA GLN A 102 -7.83 1.78 17.37
C GLN A 102 -8.56 1.98 18.68
N GLN A 103 -9.89 2.05 18.59
CA GLN A 103 -10.77 1.95 19.74
C GLN A 103 -11.62 0.69 19.61
N PHE A 104 -11.51 -0.20 20.56
CA PHE A 104 -12.24 -1.46 20.58
C PHE A 104 -13.25 -1.46 21.71
N SER A 105 -14.52 -1.64 21.37
CA SER A 105 -15.65 -1.72 22.28
C SER A 105 -16.33 -3.08 22.13
N ARG A 106 -16.62 -3.75 23.23
CA ARG A 106 -17.41 -4.98 23.20
C ARG A 106 -18.35 -5.11 24.40
N VAL A 107 -19.38 -5.92 24.22
CA VAL A 107 -20.28 -6.33 25.29
C VAL A 107 -19.57 -7.34 26.20
N ARG A 108 -19.54 -7.06 27.49
CA ARG A 108 -19.14 -7.99 28.55
C ARG A 108 -20.26 -8.21 29.52
N GLN A 109 -20.44 -9.43 29.95
CA GLN A 109 -21.36 -9.81 31.00
C GLN A 109 -20.58 -10.61 32.06
N ALA A 110 -20.42 -10.02 33.23
CA ALA A 110 -19.63 -10.61 34.30
C ALA A 110 -20.29 -11.89 34.86
N HIS A 111 -21.63 -11.93 34.88
CA HIS A 111 -22.44 -13.07 35.33
C HIS A 111 -23.79 -13.04 34.61
N PRO A 112 -24.47 -14.17 34.36
CA PRO A 112 -25.77 -14.20 33.66
C PRO A 112 -26.86 -13.34 34.33
N SER A 113 -26.77 -13.09 35.64
CA SER A 113 -27.70 -12.23 36.39
C SER A 113 -27.38 -10.74 36.34
N VAL A 114 -26.24 -10.35 35.75
CA VAL A 114 -25.81 -8.96 35.62
C VAL A 114 -26.08 -8.47 34.19
N ALA A 115 -26.61 -7.25 34.03
CA ALA A 115 -26.85 -6.67 32.74
C ALA A 115 -25.51 -6.56 31.93
N PRO A 116 -25.53 -6.89 30.64
CA PRO A 116 -24.37 -6.70 29.77
C PRO A 116 -23.93 -5.23 29.75
N GLN A 117 -22.64 -4.98 29.81
CA GLN A 117 -22.05 -3.65 29.74
C GLN A 117 -21.06 -3.54 28.59
N TRP A 118 -21.00 -2.37 27.99
CA TRP A 118 -19.97 -2.06 26.99
C TRP A 118 -18.66 -1.69 27.68
N VAL A 119 -17.60 -2.36 27.29
CA VAL A 119 -16.22 -2.05 27.72
C VAL A 119 -15.45 -1.56 26.52
N THR A 120 -14.88 -0.35 26.64
CA THR A 120 -14.12 0.31 25.57
C THR A 120 -12.66 0.45 25.97
N ARG A 121 -11.75 0.17 25.02
CA ARG A 121 -10.31 0.34 25.17
C ARG A 121 -9.77 1.06 23.95
N THR A 122 -8.86 2.00 24.18
CA THR A 122 -8.13 2.70 23.10
C THR A 122 -6.68 2.30 23.13
N ASN A 123 -6.12 1.99 21.95
CA ASN A 123 -4.74 1.58 21.77
C ASN A 123 -4.12 2.39 20.65
N HIS A 124 -2.84 2.72 20.80
CA HIS A 124 -2.05 3.44 19.82
C HIS A 124 -1.05 2.50 19.16
N ALA A 125 -0.89 2.61 17.86
CA ALA A 125 -0.04 1.72 17.09
C ALA A 125 1.33 2.35 16.77
N VAL A 126 2.34 1.50 16.71
CA VAL A 126 3.64 1.78 16.10
C VAL A 126 3.86 0.79 14.98
N SER A 127 4.21 1.29 13.82
CA SER A 127 4.41 0.50 12.60
C SER A 127 5.85 0.60 12.11
N ASP A 128 6.28 -0.35 11.29
CA ASP A 128 7.53 -0.25 10.54
C ASP A 128 7.38 0.71 9.34
N LEU A 129 8.46 0.85 8.56
CA LEU A 129 8.50 1.71 7.37
C LEU A 129 7.48 1.32 6.30
N THR A 130 7.02 0.07 6.30
CA THR A 130 6.03 -0.45 5.34
C THR A 130 4.59 -0.34 5.85
N GLY A 131 4.38 0.26 7.02
CA GLY A 131 3.06 0.40 7.65
C GLY A 131 2.54 -0.89 8.30
N ARG A 132 3.40 -1.92 8.49
CA ARG A 132 3.08 -3.12 9.26
C ARG A 132 3.05 -2.78 10.75
N PRO A 133 1.96 -3.05 11.48
CA PRO A 133 1.94 -2.83 12.91
C PRO A 133 2.97 -3.71 13.63
N LEU A 134 3.84 -3.09 14.42
CA LEU A 134 4.85 -3.76 15.25
C LEU A 134 4.39 -3.93 16.70
N MET A 135 3.53 -3.01 17.16
CA MET A 135 3.15 -2.97 18.57
C MET A 135 1.95 -2.03 18.78
N LEU A 136 1.09 -2.39 19.72
CA LEU A 136 0.05 -1.51 20.21
C LEU A 136 0.23 -1.28 21.71
N PHE A 137 -0.03 -0.02 22.13
CA PHE A 137 0.04 0.43 23.51
C PHE A 137 -1.33 0.93 23.99
N ASN A 138 -1.62 0.76 25.27
CA ASN A 138 -2.74 1.44 25.91
C ASN A 138 -2.37 2.90 26.27
N SER A 139 -3.33 3.63 26.83
CA SER A 139 -3.15 5.02 27.28
C SER A 139 -2.09 5.21 28.37
N GLU A 140 -1.70 4.14 29.06
CA GLU A 140 -0.67 4.16 30.11
C GLU A 140 0.74 3.84 29.54
N GLY A 141 0.86 3.66 28.23
CA GLY A 141 2.11 3.29 27.56
C GLY A 141 2.49 1.80 27.71
N LYS A 142 1.62 0.97 28.30
CA LYS A 142 1.86 -0.47 28.41
C LYS A 142 1.56 -1.13 27.06
N THR A 143 2.49 -1.99 26.59
CA THR A 143 2.27 -2.82 25.40
C THR A 143 1.12 -3.78 25.65
N VAL A 144 0.11 -3.77 24.78
CA VAL A 144 -1.06 -4.64 24.83
C VAL A 144 -1.10 -5.66 23.72
N TRP A 145 -0.37 -5.41 22.63
CA TRP A 145 -0.29 -6.34 21.50
C TRP A 145 1.04 -6.24 20.76
N ARG A 146 1.51 -7.37 20.24
CA ARG A 146 2.62 -7.51 19.29
C ARG A 146 2.28 -8.61 18.30
N PRO A 147 2.75 -8.53 17.03
CA PRO A 147 2.62 -9.63 16.10
C PRO A 147 3.39 -10.84 16.63
N GLY A 148 2.88 -12.05 16.34
CA GLY A 148 3.63 -13.28 16.50
C GLY A 148 4.81 -13.32 15.53
N GLN A 149 5.68 -14.32 15.70
CA GLN A 149 6.72 -14.58 14.72
C GLN A 149 6.09 -15.01 13.39
N THR A 150 6.60 -14.47 12.31
CA THR A 150 6.14 -14.78 10.96
C THR A 150 7.32 -15.01 10.04
N SER A 151 7.09 -15.76 8.95
CA SER A 151 8.01 -15.73 7.81
C SER A 151 8.10 -14.30 7.23
N LEU A 152 9.04 -14.09 6.32
CA LEU A 152 9.16 -12.83 5.59
C LEU A 152 7.85 -12.45 4.86
N TRP A 153 7.06 -13.43 4.46
CA TRP A 153 5.80 -13.25 3.74
C TRP A 153 4.56 -13.22 4.65
N GLY A 154 4.77 -13.24 5.98
CA GLY A 154 3.70 -13.09 6.95
C GLY A 154 3.02 -14.37 7.40
N LEU A 155 3.50 -15.55 6.96
CA LEU A 155 3.02 -16.82 7.50
C LEU A 155 3.35 -16.91 8.98
N ALA A 156 2.35 -17.13 9.83
CA ALA A 156 2.56 -17.35 11.26
C ALA A 156 3.42 -18.60 11.51
N LEU A 157 4.49 -18.45 12.27
CA LEU A 157 5.39 -19.54 12.63
C LEU A 157 5.01 -20.05 14.02
N SER A 158 4.78 -21.36 14.11
CA SER A 158 4.67 -22.04 15.42
C SER A 158 6.06 -22.17 16.01
N LEU A 159 6.34 -21.50 17.13
CA LEU A 159 7.55 -21.76 17.88
C LEU A 159 7.44 -23.15 18.51
N PRO A 160 8.53 -23.93 18.58
CA PRO A 160 8.60 -25.09 19.45
C PRO A 160 8.23 -24.66 20.89
N ALA A 161 7.43 -25.49 21.56
CA ALA A 161 6.95 -25.21 22.93
C ALA A 161 8.08 -25.06 23.96
N ASP A 162 9.32 -25.38 23.61
CA ASP A 162 10.48 -25.47 24.51
C ASP A 162 11.63 -24.52 24.10
N THR A 163 11.37 -23.20 24.09
CA THR A 163 12.46 -22.24 23.94
C THR A 163 13.05 -21.77 25.28
N GLY A 164 12.53 -22.26 26.41
CA GLY A 164 12.98 -21.86 27.76
C GLY A 164 12.74 -20.37 28.11
N TYR A 165 12.23 -19.58 27.19
CA TYR A 165 11.85 -18.19 27.42
C TYR A 165 10.33 -18.11 27.61
N PRO A 166 9.85 -17.42 28.67
CA PRO A 166 8.44 -17.17 28.83
C PRO A 166 7.93 -16.42 27.59
N ASP A 167 6.85 -16.93 26.99
CA ASP A 167 6.21 -16.26 25.87
C ASP A 167 5.62 -14.92 26.37
N PRO A 168 6.23 -13.78 26.02
CA PRO A 168 5.71 -12.49 26.50
C PRO A 168 4.30 -12.20 25.99
N ARG A 169 3.79 -13.00 25.04
CA ARG A 169 2.42 -12.92 24.52
C ARG A 169 1.36 -13.40 25.49
N GLY A 170 1.73 -14.21 26.50
CA GLY A 170 0.79 -14.67 27.56
C GLY A 170 0.20 -13.52 28.38
N GLU A 171 0.86 -12.36 28.42
CA GLU A 171 0.39 -11.13 29.09
C GLU A 171 -0.34 -10.16 28.15
N LEU A 172 -0.37 -10.43 26.83
CA LEU A 172 -0.95 -9.54 25.85
C LEU A 172 -2.48 -9.76 25.75
N ASP A 173 -3.18 -8.69 25.34
CA ASP A 173 -4.62 -8.74 25.12
C ASP A 173 -4.90 -9.23 23.67
N PRO A 174 -5.44 -10.44 23.47
CA PRO A 174 -5.75 -10.94 22.12
C PRO A 174 -6.76 -10.06 21.37
N GLU A 175 -7.60 -9.32 22.11
CA GLU A 175 -8.60 -8.41 21.52
C GLU A 175 -8.00 -7.14 20.97
N ALA A 176 -6.78 -6.81 21.40
CA ALA A 176 -6.02 -5.69 20.85
C ALA A 176 -5.43 -5.97 19.46
N ASN A 177 -5.47 -7.22 18.95
CA ASN A 177 -5.02 -7.54 17.59
C ASN A 177 -5.77 -6.68 16.56
N PRO A 178 -5.07 -5.83 15.78
CA PRO A 178 -5.73 -4.97 14.79
C PRO A 178 -6.26 -5.74 13.57
N GLY A 179 -5.84 -7.01 13.38
CA GLY A 179 -6.20 -7.83 12.22
C GLY A 179 -5.45 -7.46 10.94
N LEU A 180 -4.35 -6.73 11.05
CA LEU A 180 -3.52 -6.31 9.91
C LEU A 180 -2.25 -7.17 9.82
N LEU A 181 -1.84 -7.50 8.57
CA LEU A 181 -0.55 -8.12 8.29
C LEU A 181 0.44 -7.07 7.78
N TYR A 182 0.25 -6.58 6.57
CA TYR A 182 0.97 -5.46 5.96
C TYR A 182 0.02 -4.30 5.72
N ALA A 183 0.53 -3.16 5.26
CA ALA A 183 -0.30 -2.02 4.90
C ALA A 183 -1.42 -2.42 3.91
N GLY A 184 -2.67 -2.16 4.27
CA GLY A 184 -3.86 -2.51 3.47
C GLY A 184 -4.29 -3.99 3.51
N GLN A 185 -3.55 -4.88 4.20
CA GLN A 185 -3.84 -6.31 4.28
C GLN A 185 -4.57 -6.67 5.57
N TRP A 186 -5.79 -7.15 5.45
CA TRP A 186 -6.67 -7.56 6.53
C TRP A 186 -6.70 -9.09 6.65
N GLN A 187 -6.26 -9.62 7.79
CA GLN A 187 -6.21 -11.06 8.04
C GLN A 187 -7.61 -11.63 8.21
N ASP A 188 -7.94 -12.65 7.43
CA ASP A 188 -9.14 -13.45 7.57
C ASP A 188 -8.78 -14.77 8.30
N VAL A 189 -9.11 -14.81 9.59
CA VAL A 189 -8.74 -15.92 10.49
C VAL A 189 -9.30 -17.26 10.00
N GLU A 190 -10.46 -17.23 9.36
CA GLU A 190 -11.15 -18.43 8.85
C GLU A 190 -10.39 -19.14 7.72
N SER A 191 -9.68 -18.37 6.88
CA SER A 191 -9.00 -18.92 5.69
C SER A 191 -7.47 -18.84 5.78
N GLY A 192 -6.96 -18.02 6.70
CA GLY A 192 -5.53 -17.68 6.77
C GLY A 192 -5.08 -16.73 5.65
N LEU A 193 -6.00 -16.27 4.82
CA LEU A 193 -5.72 -15.31 3.76
C LEU A 193 -5.75 -13.88 4.29
N CYS A 194 -5.22 -12.94 3.49
CA CYS A 194 -5.36 -11.52 3.75
C CYS A 194 -6.17 -10.85 2.64
N TYR A 195 -7.27 -10.21 3.01
CA TYR A 195 -8.02 -9.35 2.12
C TYR A 195 -7.23 -8.08 1.85
N ASN A 196 -6.85 -7.85 0.61
CA ASN A 196 -6.06 -6.70 0.17
C ASN A 196 -6.82 -5.92 -0.92
N ARG A 197 -7.95 -5.37 -0.55
CA ARG A 197 -8.83 -4.51 -1.37
C ARG A 197 -9.30 -5.16 -2.69
N PHE A 198 -8.45 -5.24 -3.70
CA PHE A 198 -8.78 -5.81 -5.02
C PHE A 198 -8.38 -7.28 -5.17
N ARG A 199 -7.51 -7.79 -4.30
CA ARG A 199 -7.03 -9.17 -4.34
C ARG A 199 -7.01 -9.80 -2.94
N TYR A 200 -6.84 -11.12 -2.90
CA TYR A 200 -6.56 -11.87 -1.68
C TYR A 200 -5.14 -12.39 -1.71
N TYR A 201 -4.40 -12.09 -0.67
CA TYR A 201 -3.01 -12.48 -0.49
C TYR A 201 -2.91 -13.75 0.38
N GLU A 202 -2.03 -14.67 -0.01
CA GLU A 202 -1.73 -15.89 0.72
C GLU A 202 -0.33 -15.81 1.35
N PRO A 203 -0.24 -15.67 2.70
CA PRO A 203 1.06 -15.57 3.38
C PRO A 203 1.95 -16.83 3.26
N GLU A 204 1.34 -18.01 2.99
CA GLU A 204 2.05 -19.26 2.84
C GLU A 204 2.93 -19.29 1.58
N THR A 205 2.41 -18.78 0.48
CA THR A 205 3.09 -18.72 -0.82
C THR A 205 3.72 -17.37 -1.13
N GLY A 206 3.31 -16.30 -0.44
CA GLY A 206 3.73 -14.94 -0.74
C GLY A 206 3.10 -14.38 -2.02
N MET A 207 1.97 -14.93 -2.46
CA MET A 207 1.33 -14.62 -3.73
C MET A 207 -0.14 -14.24 -3.56
N TYR A 208 -0.71 -13.60 -4.59
CA TYR A 208 -2.14 -13.40 -4.72
C TYR A 208 -2.83 -14.62 -5.32
N LEU A 209 -4.13 -14.80 -5.02
CA LEU A 209 -4.93 -15.93 -5.51
C LEU A 209 -5.48 -15.73 -6.93
N VAL A 210 -5.40 -14.49 -7.44
CA VAL A 210 -5.86 -14.09 -8.77
C VAL A 210 -4.81 -13.23 -9.45
N SER A 211 -4.84 -13.20 -10.78
CA SER A 211 -3.99 -12.31 -11.57
C SER A 211 -4.26 -10.84 -11.26
N ASP A 212 -3.26 -10.00 -11.48
CA ASP A 212 -3.41 -8.55 -11.30
C ASP A 212 -4.50 -8.00 -12.23
N PRO A 213 -5.52 -7.27 -11.72
CA PRO A 213 -6.52 -6.61 -12.54
C PRO A 213 -5.94 -5.61 -13.54
N LEU A 214 -4.75 -5.07 -13.27
CA LEU A 214 -4.00 -4.19 -14.17
C LEU A 214 -3.17 -4.98 -15.21
N GLY A 215 -3.16 -6.32 -15.12
CA GLY A 215 -2.34 -7.19 -15.96
C GLY A 215 -0.85 -6.83 -15.84
N LEU A 216 -0.12 -6.80 -16.96
CA LEU A 216 1.30 -6.46 -17.00
C LEU A 216 1.61 -5.00 -16.56
N GLN A 217 0.62 -4.12 -16.48
CA GLN A 217 0.81 -2.76 -15.95
C GLN A 217 1.06 -2.75 -14.44
N GLY A 218 0.58 -3.78 -13.71
CA GLY A 218 0.86 -3.97 -12.29
C GLY A 218 2.24 -4.57 -12.02
N GLY A 219 2.87 -5.18 -13.02
CA GLY A 219 4.17 -5.86 -12.95
C GLY A 219 4.23 -7.08 -13.86
N GLU A 220 5.44 -7.55 -14.17
CA GLU A 220 5.65 -8.70 -15.04
C GLU A 220 5.12 -10.03 -14.45
N GLN A 221 5.07 -10.13 -13.13
CA GLN A 221 4.56 -11.29 -12.41
C GLN A 221 3.20 -10.98 -11.80
N THR A 222 2.14 -11.28 -12.53
CA THR A 222 0.77 -10.83 -12.22
C THR A 222 0.19 -11.39 -10.91
N TYR A 223 0.73 -12.46 -10.33
CA TYR A 223 0.32 -13.03 -9.04
C TYR A 223 1.21 -12.62 -7.86
N ARG A 224 2.32 -11.94 -8.14
CA ARG A 224 3.27 -11.59 -7.10
C ARG A 224 2.73 -10.46 -6.22
N TYR A 225 2.98 -10.54 -4.89
CA TYR A 225 2.75 -9.42 -3.99
C TYR A 225 3.81 -8.33 -4.22
N VAL A 226 4.99 -8.47 -3.67
CA VAL A 226 6.09 -7.49 -3.82
C VAL A 226 7.44 -8.24 -3.88
N PRO A 227 8.52 -7.63 -4.40
CA PRO A 227 9.84 -8.26 -4.42
C PRO A 227 10.42 -8.51 -3.03
N ASN A 228 10.18 -7.59 -2.10
CA ASN A 228 10.67 -7.66 -0.72
C ASN A 228 9.73 -6.86 0.19
N PRO A 229 8.95 -7.51 1.08
CA PRO A 229 7.98 -6.85 1.94
C PRO A 229 8.59 -6.00 3.07
N LEU A 230 9.92 -5.98 3.22
CA LEU A 230 10.60 -5.07 4.13
C LEU A 230 10.82 -3.66 3.55
N GLY A 231 10.67 -3.49 2.24
CA GLY A 231 10.90 -2.21 1.57
C GLY A 231 9.87 -1.86 0.50
N TYR A 232 8.89 -2.74 0.29
CA TYR A 232 7.86 -2.58 -0.73
C TYR A 232 6.50 -2.93 -0.18
N VAL A 233 5.48 -2.22 -0.62
CA VAL A 233 4.08 -2.47 -0.24
C VAL A 233 3.20 -2.45 -1.48
N ASP A 234 2.07 -3.15 -1.39
CA ASP A 234 0.97 -3.06 -2.34
C ASP A 234 -0.35 -2.94 -1.55
N PRO A 235 -0.69 -1.74 -1.07
CA PRO A 235 -1.80 -1.55 -0.14
C PRO A 235 -3.17 -1.84 -0.73
N LEU A 236 -3.29 -1.85 -2.06
CA LEU A 236 -4.56 -2.09 -2.75
C LEU A 236 -4.61 -3.44 -3.46
N GLY A 237 -3.51 -4.18 -3.53
CA GLY A 237 -3.46 -5.38 -4.35
C GLY A 237 -3.51 -5.08 -5.86
N LEU A 238 -2.86 -4.01 -6.33
CA LEU A 238 -2.87 -3.57 -7.72
C LEU A 238 -1.49 -3.26 -8.30
N ALA A 239 -0.57 -2.77 -7.49
CA ALA A 239 0.72 -2.33 -7.99
C ALA A 239 1.77 -2.30 -6.88
N ILE A 240 2.94 -2.81 -7.21
CA ILE A 240 4.11 -2.76 -6.35
C ILE A 240 4.57 -1.31 -6.20
N CYS A 241 4.63 -0.84 -4.96
CA CYS A 241 5.11 0.49 -4.62
C CYS A 241 6.45 0.43 -3.87
N PRO A 242 7.61 0.57 -4.53
CA PRO A 242 8.85 0.86 -3.84
C PRO A 242 8.83 2.32 -3.38
N VAL A 243 9.02 2.61 -2.09
CA VAL A 243 9.11 4.00 -1.57
C VAL A 243 7.96 4.94 -2.01
N MET A 244 7.08 4.49 -2.90
CA MET A 244 5.88 5.21 -3.37
C MET A 244 4.90 5.49 -2.24
N TYR A 245 5.06 4.82 -1.10
CA TYR A 245 4.20 5.05 0.05
C TYR A 245 4.30 6.50 0.55
N ASP A 246 5.49 7.08 0.57
CA ASP A 246 5.67 8.48 0.95
C ASP A 246 5.07 9.44 -0.09
N TRP A 247 5.23 9.15 -1.39
CA TRP A 247 4.60 9.93 -2.45
C TRP A 247 3.09 9.72 -2.48
N TYR A 248 2.62 8.50 -2.25
CA TYR A 248 1.21 8.20 -2.09
C TYR A 248 0.62 8.97 -0.89
N LYS A 249 1.28 8.92 0.30
CA LYS A 249 0.89 9.72 1.46
C LYS A 249 0.85 11.22 1.13
N TYR A 250 1.87 11.71 0.45
CA TYR A 250 1.92 13.09 0.00
C TYR A 250 0.71 13.45 -0.87
N ASN A 251 0.42 12.67 -1.91
CA ASN A 251 -0.73 12.89 -2.78
C ASN A 251 -2.07 12.81 -2.02
N ARG A 252 -2.18 11.88 -1.05
CA ARG A 252 -3.35 11.78 -0.16
C ARG A 252 -3.50 13.03 0.72
N SER A 253 -2.41 13.56 1.25
CA SER A 253 -2.42 14.80 2.05
C SER A 253 -2.83 16.02 1.23
N GLN A 254 -2.66 15.97 -0.10
CA GLN A 254 -3.16 16.98 -1.05
C GLN A 254 -4.65 16.77 -1.42
N GLY A 255 -5.39 15.90 -0.72
CA GLY A 255 -6.81 15.66 -0.92
C GLY A 255 -7.17 14.68 -2.04
N MET A 256 -6.20 14.02 -2.67
CA MET A 256 -6.48 13.02 -3.71
C MET A 256 -7.10 11.77 -3.11
N THR A 257 -8.03 11.13 -3.84
CA THR A 257 -8.48 9.76 -3.52
C THR A 257 -7.33 8.77 -3.74
N ALA A 258 -7.43 7.56 -3.18
CA ALA A 258 -6.39 6.55 -3.35
C ALA A 258 -6.12 6.22 -4.83
N ALA A 259 -7.17 6.06 -5.64
CA ALA A 259 -7.03 5.81 -7.07
C ALA A 259 -6.35 6.97 -7.80
N GLN A 260 -6.71 8.21 -7.46
CA GLN A 260 -6.06 9.41 -8.01
C GLN A 260 -4.59 9.52 -7.58
N ALA A 261 -4.29 9.23 -6.30
CA ALA A 261 -2.93 9.26 -5.79
C ALA A 261 -2.02 8.25 -6.49
N HIS A 262 -2.51 7.04 -6.74
CA HIS A 262 -1.78 6.04 -7.52
C HIS A 262 -1.61 6.44 -8.98
N GLN A 263 -2.66 6.93 -9.61
CA GLN A 263 -2.61 7.37 -11.01
C GLN A 263 -1.68 8.57 -11.17
N ALA A 264 -1.69 9.52 -10.23
CA ALA A 264 -0.80 10.67 -10.20
C ALA A 264 0.68 10.27 -10.16
N ILE A 265 1.02 9.19 -9.42
CA ILE A 265 2.39 8.70 -9.38
C ILE A 265 2.81 8.08 -10.73
N LYS A 266 1.93 7.29 -11.36
CA LYS A 266 2.21 6.68 -12.68
C LYS A 266 2.38 7.72 -13.78
N ASN A 267 1.57 8.77 -13.73
CA ASN A 267 1.51 9.83 -14.73
C ASN A 267 2.13 11.13 -14.22
N ALA A 268 3.06 11.05 -13.26
CA ALA A 268 3.64 12.23 -12.64
C ALA A 268 4.18 13.21 -13.69
N SER A 269 3.64 14.41 -13.65
CA SER A 269 4.18 15.52 -14.41
C SER A 269 5.54 15.97 -13.82
N PRO A 270 6.36 16.70 -14.55
CA PRO A 270 7.57 17.30 -14.00
C PRO A 270 7.31 18.16 -12.74
N GLN A 271 6.18 18.84 -12.69
CA GLN A 271 5.79 19.66 -11.51
C GLN A 271 5.50 18.77 -10.28
N ASP A 272 4.82 17.63 -10.46
CA ASP A 272 4.56 16.70 -9.38
C ASP A 272 5.86 16.12 -8.81
N VAL A 273 6.81 15.81 -9.69
CA VAL A 273 8.16 15.33 -9.31
C VAL A 273 8.91 16.41 -8.51
N LEU A 274 8.82 17.67 -8.92
CA LEU A 274 9.42 18.80 -8.21
C LEU A 274 8.81 18.96 -6.81
N ASN A 275 7.49 19.03 -6.72
CA ASN A 275 6.77 19.22 -5.46
C ASN A 275 7.09 18.10 -4.48
N TYR A 276 7.10 16.86 -4.96
CA TYR A 276 7.46 15.70 -4.13
C TYR A 276 8.92 15.76 -3.66
N ALA A 277 9.86 16.10 -4.53
CA ALA A 277 11.27 16.23 -4.16
C ALA A 277 11.49 17.28 -3.07
N LEU A 278 10.80 18.42 -3.15
CA LEU A 278 10.86 19.49 -2.16
C LEU A 278 10.22 19.08 -0.83
N HIS A 279 9.07 18.40 -0.89
CA HIS A 279 8.40 17.84 0.29
C HIS A 279 9.31 16.86 1.05
N ARG A 280 10.01 15.96 0.36
CA ARG A 280 10.96 15.00 0.96
C ARG A 280 12.04 15.68 1.79
N GLN A 281 12.41 16.89 1.44
CA GLN A 281 13.42 17.69 2.16
C GLN A 281 12.80 18.60 3.24
N GLY A 282 11.49 18.44 3.52
CA GLY A 282 10.79 19.22 4.53
C GLY A 282 10.60 20.68 4.16
N LEU A 283 10.60 21.01 2.88
CA LEU A 283 10.54 22.39 2.37
C LEU A 283 9.12 22.89 2.08
N SER A 284 8.07 22.07 2.30
CA SER A 284 6.68 22.54 2.18
C SER A 284 6.42 23.77 3.06
N GLY A 285 5.73 24.76 2.53
CA GLY A 285 5.48 26.04 3.20
C GLY A 285 6.68 27.03 3.18
N HIS A 286 7.83 26.65 2.63
CA HIS A 286 8.99 27.54 2.49
C HIS A 286 9.09 28.10 1.06
N ASN A 287 9.92 29.12 0.90
CA ASN A 287 10.23 29.63 -0.44
C ASN A 287 11.06 28.62 -1.24
N TYR A 288 10.88 28.62 -2.56
CA TYR A 288 11.67 27.75 -3.44
C TYR A 288 13.17 28.01 -3.33
N PRO A 289 14.00 27.01 -3.03
CA PRO A 289 15.45 27.20 -2.90
C PRO A 289 16.12 27.38 -4.27
N ILE A 290 17.04 28.35 -4.38
CA ILE A 290 17.87 28.56 -5.57
C ILE A 290 19.03 27.57 -5.68
N LYS A 291 19.34 26.85 -4.60
CA LYS A 291 20.30 25.74 -4.57
C LYS A 291 19.61 24.50 -4.02
N PHE A 292 19.39 23.52 -4.86
CA PHE A 292 18.71 22.28 -4.50
C PHE A 292 19.21 21.13 -5.37
N LYS A 293 19.33 19.96 -4.77
CA LYS A 293 19.59 18.72 -5.52
C LYS A 293 19.04 17.54 -4.74
N GLU A 294 18.15 16.82 -5.36
CA GLU A 294 17.57 15.60 -4.81
C GLU A 294 17.61 14.49 -5.87
N LYS A 295 17.93 13.27 -5.43
CA LYS A 295 17.86 12.07 -6.26
C LYS A 295 17.05 11.02 -5.53
N PHE A 296 16.11 10.42 -6.22
CA PHE A 296 15.28 9.34 -5.69
C PHE A 296 14.83 8.39 -6.79
N THR A 297 14.36 7.22 -6.40
CA THR A 297 13.84 6.21 -7.32
C THR A 297 12.38 5.95 -6.99
N VAL A 298 11.52 5.88 -8.01
CA VAL A 298 10.12 5.56 -7.87
C VAL A 298 9.75 4.56 -8.97
N GLY A 299 9.35 3.36 -8.58
CA GLY A 299 9.13 2.27 -9.53
C GLY A 299 10.38 1.98 -10.35
N ASN A 300 10.20 1.93 -11.65
CA ASN A 300 11.29 1.71 -12.59
C ASN A 300 12.02 2.99 -13.02
N TYR A 301 11.67 4.15 -12.41
CA TYR A 301 12.29 5.42 -12.77
C TYR A 301 13.21 5.93 -11.67
N LYS A 302 14.39 6.37 -12.07
CA LYS A 302 15.29 7.21 -11.29
C LYS A 302 15.00 8.66 -11.63
N TYR A 303 14.81 9.49 -10.60
CA TYR A 303 14.57 10.92 -10.74
C TYR A 303 15.76 11.71 -10.21
N GLU A 304 16.01 12.86 -10.84
CA GLU A 304 16.94 13.86 -10.37
C GLU A 304 16.29 15.24 -10.52
N VAL A 305 16.14 15.95 -9.41
CA VAL A 305 15.67 17.33 -9.37
C VAL A 305 16.81 18.20 -8.87
N ARG A 306 17.12 19.27 -9.58
CA ARG A 306 18.15 20.22 -9.18
C ARG A 306 17.80 21.64 -9.56
N ALA A 307 18.05 22.56 -8.64
CA ALA A 307 18.04 24.01 -8.91
C ALA A 307 19.42 24.44 -9.41
N HIS A 308 19.41 25.32 -10.38
CA HIS A 308 20.57 26.01 -10.89
C HIS A 308 20.35 27.52 -10.78
N ASP A 309 21.38 28.22 -10.36
CA ASP A 309 21.41 29.67 -10.44
C ASP A 309 21.49 30.15 -11.90
N VAL A 310 21.28 31.43 -12.11
CA VAL A 310 21.41 32.05 -13.44
C VAL A 310 22.71 31.64 -14.12
N ASN A 311 22.62 31.27 -15.38
CA ASN A 311 23.79 30.94 -16.20
C ASN A 311 24.09 32.05 -17.22
N PRO A 312 25.08 32.94 -16.93
CA PRO A 312 25.39 34.06 -17.80
C PRO A 312 25.97 33.66 -19.17
N THR A 313 26.36 32.37 -19.33
CA THR A 313 26.87 31.85 -20.62
C THR A 313 25.78 31.14 -21.44
N ALA A 314 24.56 31.07 -20.92
CA ALA A 314 23.44 30.51 -21.66
C ALA A 314 23.01 31.45 -22.82
N PRO A 315 22.36 30.93 -23.88
CA PRO A 315 21.87 31.77 -24.97
C PRO A 315 20.99 32.90 -24.45
N ALA A 316 21.21 34.10 -24.97
CA ALA A 316 20.42 35.29 -24.61
C ALA A 316 18.94 35.01 -24.83
N GLY A 317 18.11 35.42 -23.86
CA GLY A 317 16.66 35.21 -23.87
C GLY A 317 16.23 33.79 -23.43
N SER A 318 17.14 32.85 -23.15
CA SER A 318 16.78 31.55 -22.57
C SER A 318 16.41 31.67 -21.11
N ASN A 319 15.58 30.72 -20.62
CA ASN A 319 15.17 30.66 -19.22
C ASN A 319 16.36 30.66 -18.24
N SER A 320 17.41 29.90 -18.58
CA SER A 320 18.62 29.81 -17.76
C SER A 320 19.47 31.08 -17.74
N ALA A 321 19.39 31.95 -18.79
CA ALA A 321 20.05 33.24 -18.82
C ALA A 321 19.26 34.32 -18.05
N ASN A 322 17.94 34.16 -17.93
CA ASN A 322 17.06 35.17 -17.35
C ASN A 322 16.87 35.01 -15.83
N GLY A 323 17.24 33.88 -15.24
CA GLY A 323 17.06 33.64 -13.80
C GLY A 323 17.42 32.23 -13.34
N PRO A 324 17.28 31.98 -12.04
CA PRO A 324 17.40 30.63 -11.49
C PRO A 324 16.33 29.70 -12.08
N ILE A 325 16.70 28.44 -12.29
CA ILE A 325 15.82 27.43 -12.91
C ILE A 325 15.85 26.13 -12.12
N TYR A 326 14.79 25.33 -12.26
CA TYR A 326 14.79 23.93 -11.94
C TYR A 326 15.00 23.09 -13.21
N ARG A 327 15.71 21.98 -13.03
CA ARG A 327 15.81 20.95 -14.03
C ARG A 327 15.40 19.62 -13.41
N ILE A 328 14.39 18.99 -14.01
CA ILE A 328 13.77 17.77 -13.52
C ILE A 328 14.04 16.67 -14.53
N GLY A 329 14.80 15.66 -14.13
CA GLY A 329 15.15 14.53 -14.97
C GLY A 329 14.58 13.22 -14.45
N ARG A 330 14.28 12.31 -15.38
CA ARG A 330 13.99 10.91 -15.09
C ARG A 330 14.72 9.97 -16.05
N SER A 331 14.97 8.74 -15.60
CA SER A 331 15.53 7.68 -16.45
C SER A 331 14.92 6.35 -16.02
N GLN A 332 14.42 5.58 -16.97
CA GLN A 332 13.89 4.25 -16.71
C GLN A 332 15.03 3.28 -16.44
N SER A 333 14.87 2.39 -15.45
CA SER A 333 15.81 1.30 -15.16
C SER A 333 15.64 0.16 -16.15
N GLY A 334 16.73 -0.54 -16.46
CA GLY A 334 16.72 -1.67 -17.39
C GLY A 334 17.25 -1.34 -18.77
N THR A 335 17.06 -2.27 -19.71
CA THR A 335 17.52 -2.19 -21.09
C THR A 335 16.33 -1.97 -22.03
N ASN A 336 16.45 -1.00 -22.91
CA ASN A 336 15.45 -0.74 -23.94
C ASN A 336 15.48 -1.90 -24.98
N PRO A 337 14.39 -2.65 -25.16
CA PRO A 337 14.36 -3.79 -26.07
C PRO A 337 14.63 -3.43 -27.55
N ALA A 338 14.30 -2.19 -27.94
CA ALA A 338 14.47 -1.74 -29.33
C ALA A 338 15.93 -1.41 -29.66
N THR A 339 16.75 -1.03 -28.70
CA THR A 339 18.12 -0.58 -28.91
C THR A 339 19.16 -1.46 -28.24
N ASN A 340 18.75 -2.39 -27.38
CA ASN A 340 19.58 -3.21 -26.51
C ASN A 340 20.56 -2.39 -25.64
N GLN A 341 20.22 -1.13 -25.34
CA GLN A 341 20.97 -0.20 -24.49
C GLN A 341 20.11 0.24 -23.30
N GLY A 342 20.73 0.77 -22.27
CA GLY A 342 20.00 1.40 -21.16
C GLY A 342 19.13 2.55 -21.65
N TYR A 343 17.99 2.76 -20.95
CA TYR A 343 17.15 3.93 -21.21
C TYR A 343 17.94 5.21 -20.89
N GLY A 344 17.87 6.19 -21.79
CA GLY A 344 18.47 7.50 -21.58
C GLY A 344 17.74 8.32 -20.54
N TRP A 345 18.29 9.49 -20.23
CA TRP A 345 17.59 10.49 -19.41
C TRP A 345 16.60 11.27 -20.26
N GLU A 346 15.44 11.52 -19.68
CA GLU A 346 14.42 12.45 -20.15
C GLU A 346 14.35 13.64 -19.20
N TYR A 347 14.06 14.83 -19.71
CA TYR A 347 13.89 16.05 -18.92
C TYR A 347 12.50 16.63 -19.15
N GLY A 348 11.86 17.08 -18.06
CA GLY A 348 10.50 17.57 -18.08
C GLY A 348 10.38 19.04 -18.43
N SER A 349 9.29 19.41 -19.08
CA SER A 349 8.86 20.79 -19.38
C SER A 349 7.60 21.16 -18.57
N PRO A 350 7.29 22.46 -18.42
CA PRO A 350 6.12 22.93 -17.66
C PRO A 350 4.78 22.44 -18.23
N ASP A 351 4.70 22.12 -19.52
CA ASP A 351 3.51 21.61 -20.19
C ASP A 351 3.21 20.12 -19.87
N GLY A 352 4.07 19.46 -19.06
CA GLY A 352 3.96 18.06 -18.72
C GLY A 352 4.73 17.10 -19.62
N SER A 353 5.34 17.60 -20.69
CA SER A 353 6.12 16.79 -21.64
C SER A 353 7.46 16.33 -21.08
N TRP A 354 7.93 15.17 -21.54
CA TRP A 354 9.25 14.64 -21.24
C TRP A 354 10.07 14.51 -22.53
N HIS A 355 11.25 15.11 -22.56
CA HIS A 355 12.13 15.17 -23.73
C HIS A 355 13.39 14.36 -23.50
N HIS A 356 13.72 13.47 -24.42
CA HIS A 356 14.92 12.64 -24.34
C HIS A 356 16.19 13.50 -24.48
N THR A 357 17.27 13.06 -23.87
CA THR A 357 18.57 13.79 -23.91
C THR A 357 19.06 14.10 -25.32
N SER A 358 18.72 13.24 -26.31
CA SER A 358 19.07 13.48 -27.73
C SER A 358 18.44 14.76 -28.28
N ASP A 359 17.21 15.09 -27.82
CA ASP A 359 16.46 16.25 -28.33
C ASP A 359 17.02 17.57 -27.77
N LEU A 360 17.82 17.49 -26.71
CA LEU A 360 18.33 18.62 -25.94
C LEU A 360 19.79 18.96 -26.24
N LYS A 361 20.49 18.12 -27.02
CA LYS A 361 21.92 18.33 -27.34
C LYS A 361 22.08 18.96 -28.72
N THR A 362 22.73 20.13 -28.78
CA THR A 362 22.93 20.91 -30.02
C THR A 362 23.63 20.14 -31.15
N LYS A 363 24.39 19.09 -30.82
CA LYS A 363 25.09 18.23 -31.79
C LYS A 363 24.25 16.99 -32.21
N SER A 364 23.04 16.85 -31.68
CA SER A 364 22.17 15.73 -32.03
C SER A 364 21.38 16.05 -33.30
N PRO A 365 21.16 15.06 -34.20
CA PRO A 365 20.29 15.25 -35.35
C PRO A 365 18.84 15.54 -34.97
N ASN A 366 18.43 15.19 -33.75
CA ASN A 366 17.08 15.39 -33.20
C ASN A 366 16.98 16.68 -32.36
N TYR A 367 17.97 17.56 -32.38
CA TYR A 367 18.01 18.74 -31.52
C TYR A 367 16.79 19.64 -31.72
N ASN A 368 16.08 19.91 -30.60
CA ASN A 368 14.95 20.81 -30.52
C ASN A 368 15.29 21.96 -29.56
N PRO A 369 15.57 23.17 -30.08
CA PRO A 369 15.95 24.30 -29.23
C PRO A 369 14.83 24.79 -28.30
N GLY A 370 13.56 24.66 -28.69
CA GLY A 370 12.41 24.94 -27.83
C GLY A 370 12.38 24.02 -26.63
N ALA A 371 12.37 22.71 -26.85
CA ALA A 371 12.43 21.71 -25.77
C ALA A 371 13.66 21.89 -24.88
N ALA A 372 14.83 22.19 -25.46
CA ALA A 372 16.03 22.45 -24.67
C ALA A 372 15.89 23.64 -23.73
N ASN A 373 15.19 24.71 -24.15
CA ASN A 373 14.87 25.84 -23.28
C ASN A 373 13.80 25.50 -22.24
N ASP A 374 12.72 24.83 -22.63
CA ASP A 374 11.57 24.54 -21.80
C ASP A 374 11.88 23.55 -20.65
N THR A 375 12.89 22.66 -20.86
CA THR A 375 13.39 21.79 -19.77
C THR A 375 14.20 22.55 -18.69
N HIS A 376 14.47 23.84 -18.88
CA HIS A 376 14.99 24.76 -17.86
C HIS A 376 13.83 25.59 -17.30
N ILE A 377 13.11 25.01 -16.33
CA ILE A 377 11.89 25.58 -15.77
C ILE A 377 12.25 26.78 -14.87
N PRO A 378 11.74 27.99 -15.14
CA PRO A 378 11.96 29.13 -14.26
C PRO A 378 11.55 28.82 -12.82
N LEU A 379 12.29 29.38 -11.85
CA LEU A 379 11.99 29.19 -10.43
C LEU A 379 10.58 29.73 -10.13
N PRO A 380 9.67 28.91 -9.59
CA PRO A 380 8.35 29.38 -9.21
C PRO A 380 8.43 30.48 -8.13
N THR A 381 7.50 31.41 -8.16
CA THR A 381 7.34 32.42 -7.12
C THR A 381 6.35 31.95 -6.04
N GLY A 382 6.58 32.34 -4.79
CA GLY A 382 5.72 31.96 -3.67
C GLY A 382 6.28 30.83 -2.82
N THR A 383 5.41 30.18 -2.06
CA THR A 383 5.75 29.06 -1.17
C THR A 383 5.47 27.71 -1.84
N ILE A 384 6.27 26.73 -1.48
CA ILE A 384 6.13 25.33 -1.89
C ILE A 384 4.84 24.77 -1.28
N PRO A 385 3.97 24.13 -2.06
CA PRO A 385 2.72 23.53 -1.58
C PRO A 385 2.89 22.52 -0.48
#